data_92091895debb2ded0d26fe01a98ae5eb
#
_entry.id   92091895debb2ded0d26fe01a98ae5eb
#
_cell.length_a   1.000
_cell.length_b   1.000
_cell.length_c   1.000
_cell.angle_alpha   90.00
_cell.angle_beta   90.00
_cell.angle_gamma   90.00
#
_symmetry.space_group_name_H-M   'P 1'
#
loop_
_entity.id
_entity.type
_entity.pdbx_description
1 polymer ?
#
loop_
_entity_poly.entity_id
_entity_poly.type
_entity_poly.pdbx_seq_one_letter_code
_entity_poly.pdbx_strand_id
1 'polypeptide(L)'
;MKKIRVTVSDFMFEILKGDSEYFKIPLGKIGNTLFKYFIDKNLNKIELEESSGKKVQFNLSKENEDIFFDVLREKKANTEAELMRDIFFTYINNLRFKREEIIFNNTFKQIREAIKNNKKIGIKYHSTARIINPYFIEVSSKENRAYLFCYCEKNEDFRKYRISDIENIWNLQKEIHIKDKDYIEAIKKNFDPFLSYGNFIKVRMTEEGKALYERVNQNRPKLVKEEGDIYTFECSEKLAKVYFAQFYDDIEIIEPESLRESFKENFKRTYEIYK
;
A
#
# COMPACT_ATOMS: atom_id res chain seq x y z
N MET A 1 -27.32 17.13 -10.37
CA MET A 1 -26.17 16.68 -9.52
C MET A 1 -25.87 17.75 -8.50
N LYS A 2 -26.08 17.42 -7.25
CA LYS A 2 -25.85 18.32 -6.12
C LYS A 2 -24.36 18.59 -5.91
N LYS A 3 -24.02 19.86 -5.77
CA LYS A 3 -22.63 20.30 -5.54
C LYS A 3 -22.41 20.52 -4.04
N ILE A 4 -21.48 19.77 -3.47
CA ILE A 4 -21.02 19.93 -2.10
C ILE A 4 -19.84 20.88 -2.03
N ARG A 5 -19.84 21.76 -1.04
CA ARG A 5 -18.75 22.68 -0.72
C ARG A 5 -18.48 22.65 0.77
N VAL A 6 -17.27 22.28 1.13
CA VAL A 6 -16.85 22.12 2.52
C VAL A 6 -15.57 22.91 2.76
N THR A 7 -15.57 23.77 3.77
CA THR A 7 -14.34 24.34 4.28
C THR A 7 -13.75 23.38 5.32
N VAL A 8 -12.48 23.04 5.15
CA VAL A 8 -11.73 22.12 6.04
C VAL A 8 -10.44 22.79 6.48
N SER A 9 -9.87 22.36 7.61
CA SER A 9 -8.54 22.85 8.03
C SER A 9 -7.47 22.50 7.01
N ASP A 10 -6.37 23.25 7.00
CA ASP A 10 -5.23 22.98 6.12
C ASP A 10 -4.72 21.56 6.30
N PHE A 11 -4.62 21.10 7.54
CA PHE A 11 -4.21 19.73 7.87
C PHE A 11 -5.12 18.66 7.22
N MET A 12 -6.45 18.82 7.33
CA MET A 12 -7.41 17.91 6.68
C MET A 12 -7.24 17.93 5.17
N PHE A 13 -7.09 19.12 4.60
CA PHE A 13 -6.91 19.27 3.15
C PHE A 13 -5.66 18.58 2.64
N GLU A 14 -4.52 18.76 3.32
CA GLU A 14 -3.26 18.14 2.90
C GLU A 14 -3.31 16.61 2.97
N ILE A 15 -3.98 16.03 3.97
CA ILE A 15 -4.17 14.57 4.03
C ILE A 15 -5.08 14.09 2.89
N LEU A 16 -6.22 14.74 2.67
CA LEU A 16 -7.15 14.36 1.60
C LEU A 16 -6.49 14.49 0.21
N LYS A 17 -5.73 15.56 0.00
CA LYS A 17 -4.97 15.80 -1.23
C LYS A 17 -3.86 14.76 -1.39
N GLY A 18 -3.09 14.50 -0.33
CA GLY A 18 -2.05 13.49 -0.34
C GLY A 18 -2.59 12.09 -0.65
N ASP A 19 -3.73 11.71 -0.09
CA ASP A 19 -4.39 10.44 -0.41
C ASP A 19 -4.93 10.42 -1.85
N SER A 20 -5.45 11.55 -2.37
CA SER A 20 -5.88 11.68 -3.77
C SER A 20 -4.72 11.43 -4.75
N GLU A 21 -3.58 12.01 -4.48
CA GLU A 21 -2.36 11.84 -5.27
C GLU A 21 -1.79 10.42 -5.13
N TYR A 22 -1.71 9.93 -3.90
CA TYR A 22 -1.13 8.62 -3.58
C TYR A 22 -1.93 7.46 -4.17
N PHE A 23 -3.27 7.50 -4.04
CA PHE A 23 -4.17 6.48 -4.58
C PHE A 23 -4.56 6.74 -6.03
N LYS A 24 -4.18 7.89 -6.61
CA LYS A 24 -4.54 8.32 -7.96
C LYS A 24 -6.06 8.39 -8.16
N ILE A 25 -6.77 8.88 -7.16
CA ILE A 25 -8.23 9.00 -7.15
C ILE A 25 -8.60 10.48 -6.96
N PRO A 26 -9.41 11.08 -7.85
CA PRO A 26 -9.85 12.46 -7.69
C PRO A 26 -10.57 12.71 -6.35
N LEU A 27 -10.33 13.87 -5.73
CA LEU A 27 -10.95 14.26 -4.45
C LEU A 27 -12.47 14.09 -4.44
N GLY A 28 -13.15 14.41 -5.54
CA GLY A 28 -14.60 14.22 -5.65
C GLY A 28 -15.03 12.76 -5.57
N LYS A 29 -14.24 11.83 -6.11
CA LYS A 29 -14.48 10.40 -5.98
C LYS A 29 -14.20 9.93 -4.54
N ILE A 30 -13.15 10.45 -3.90
CA ILE A 30 -12.88 10.22 -2.47
C ILE A 30 -14.08 10.68 -1.64
N GLY A 31 -14.56 11.92 -1.81
CA GLY A 31 -15.72 12.45 -1.08
C GLY A 31 -16.96 11.58 -1.20
N ASN A 32 -17.28 11.13 -2.42
CA ASN A 32 -18.41 10.22 -2.65
C ASN A 32 -18.21 8.85 -2.00
N THR A 33 -17.00 8.30 -2.06
CA THR A 33 -16.66 7.01 -1.44
C THR A 33 -16.76 7.09 0.07
N LEU A 34 -16.24 8.16 0.67
CA LEU A 34 -16.29 8.37 2.13
C LEU A 34 -17.73 8.55 2.60
N PHE A 35 -18.54 9.36 1.91
CA PHE A 35 -19.95 9.48 2.24
C PHE A 35 -20.60 8.10 2.27
N LYS A 36 -20.52 7.32 1.19
CA LYS A 36 -21.08 5.96 1.10
C LYS A 36 -20.55 5.00 2.18
N TYR A 37 -19.27 5.11 2.54
CA TYR A 37 -18.66 4.25 3.55
C TYR A 37 -19.13 4.55 4.96
N PHE A 38 -19.41 5.84 5.29
CA PHE A 38 -19.73 6.30 6.64
C PHE A 38 -21.23 6.44 6.92
N ILE A 39 -22.13 6.12 5.99
CA ILE A 39 -23.59 6.19 6.19
C ILE A 39 -23.99 5.53 7.50
N ASP A 40 -23.62 4.27 7.70
CA ASP A 40 -24.01 3.43 8.84
C ASP A 40 -22.99 3.45 10.00
N LYS A 41 -22.06 4.40 10.01
CA LYS A 41 -20.99 4.44 11.00
C LYS A 41 -21.05 5.67 11.88
N ASN A 42 -20.52 5.54 13.09
CA ASN A 42 -20.36 6.69 13.98
C ASN A 42 -19.31 7.67 13.40
N LEU A 43 -19.61 8.95 13.53
CA LEU A 43 -18.71 10.03 13.09
C LEU A 43 -18.12 10.73 14.32
N ASN A 44 -16.84 11.06 14.21
CA ASN A 44 -16.20 11.98 15.11
C ASN A 44 -16.63 13.40 14.76
N LYS A 45 -17.19 14.13 15.74
CA LYS A 45 -17.59 15.51 15.55
C LYS A 45 -16.40 16.45 15.63
N ILE A 46 -16.41 17.48 14.80
CA ILE A 46 -15.40 18.53 14.83
C ILE A 46 -16.07 19.91 14.72
N GLU A 47 -15.76 20.78 15.66
CA GLU A 47 -16.06 22.20 15.57
C GLU A 47 -14.85 22.89 14.91
N LEU A 48 -15.09 23.61 13.82
CA LEU A 48 -14.07 24.49 13.25
C LEU A 48 -14.09 25.80 14.02
N GLU A 49 -12.97 26.15 14.62
CA GLU A 49 -12.72 27.55 14.95
C GLU A 49 -12.76 28.38 13.66
N GLU A 50 -13.33 29.57 13.71
CA GLU A 50 -13.56 30.48 12.56
C GLU A 50 -12.25 30.98 11.92
N SER A 51 -11.34 30.12 11.54
CA SER A 51 -10.09 30.49 10.91
C SER A 51 -9.99 29.92 9.49
N SER A 52 -9.27 30.62 8.66
CA SER A 52 -8.93 30.32 7.27
C SER A 52 -8.73 28.84 6.97
N GLY A 53 -9.66 28.26 6.21
CA GLY A 53 -9.55 26.87 5.76
C GLY A 53 -9.58 26.76 4.23
N LYS A 54 -9.16 25.62 3.72
CA LYS A 54 -9.21 25.30 2.28
C LYS A 54 -10.57 24.73 1.91
N LYS A 55 -11.02 25.03 0.69
CA LYS A 55 -12.31 24.55 0.18
C LYS A 55 -12.14 23.25 -0.58
N VAL A 56 -12.85 22.21 -0.15
CA VAL A 56 -13.08 20.98 -0.90
C VAL A 56 -14.43 21.08 -1.59
N GLN A 57 -14.46 20.85 -2.89
CA GLN A 57 -15.67 20.97 -3.68
C GLN A 57 -15.80 19.79 -4.64
N PHE A 58 -16.99 19.18 -4.69
CA PHE A 58 -17.27 18.08 -5.61
C PHE A 58 -18.78 17.92 -5.85
N ASN A 59 -19.14 17.17 -6.88
CA ASN A 59 -20.52 16.80 -7.14
C ASN A 59 -20.81 15.44 -6.53
N LEU A 60 -21.95 15.28 -5.87
CA LEU A 60 -22.43 13.98 -5.42
C LEU A 60 -22.74 13.09 -6.63
N SER A 61 -22.44 11.80 -6.49
CA SER A 61 -22.99 10.79 -7.40
C SER A 61 -24.53 10.74 -7.23
N LYS A 62 -25.24 10.29 -8.27
CA LYS A 62 -26.71 10.20 -8.21
C LYS A 62 -27.16 9.35 -7.02
N GLU A 63 -26.55 8.18 -6.83
CA GLU A 63 -26.83 7.30 -5.69
C GLU A 63 -26.69 7.99 -4.33
N ASN A 64 -25.62 8.80 -4.15
CA ASN A 64 -25.39 9.52 -2.89
C ASN A 64 -26.34 10.71 -2.75
N GLU A 65 -26.67 11.40 -3.86
CA GLU A 65 -27.61 12.52 -3.88
C GLU A 65 -29.00 12.09 -3.40
N ASP A 66 -29.48 10.93 -3.84
CA ASP A 66 -30.81 10.39 -3.53
C ASP A 66 -31.01 10.19 -2.00
N ILE A 67 -29.96 9.83 -1.27
CA ILE A 67 -30.02 9.52 0.17
C ILE A 67 -29.40 10.60 1.07
N PHE A 68 -28.79 11.63 0.50
CA PHE A 68 -27.96 12.58 1.23
C PHE A 68 -28.70 13.29 2.39
N PHE A 69 -29.92 13.74 2.15
CA PHE A 69 -30.71 14.44 3.16
C PHE A 69 -31.22 13.53 4.26
N ASP A 70 -31.46 12.27 3.98
CA ASP A 70 -31.85 11.29 5.00
C ASP A 70 -30.68 11.02 5.94
N VAL A 71 -29.49 10.81 5.37
CA VAL A 71 -28.25 10.67 6.16
C VAL A 71 -27.94 11.93 6.97
N LEU A 72 -28.11 13.12 6.39
CA LEU A 72 -27.92 14.39 7.11
C LEU A 72 -28.79 14.46 8.38
N ARG A 73 -30.08 14.11 8.25
CA ARG A 73 -31.02 14.09 9.36
C ARG A 73 -30.67 13.01 10.41
N GLU A 74 -30.33 11.81 9.95
CA GLU A 74 -29.93 10.70 10.83
C GLU A 74 -28.68 11.03 11.64
N LYS A 75 -27.67 11.63 11.00
CA LYS A 75 -26.44 12.06 11.67
C LYS A 75 -26.58 13.33 12.49
N LYS A 76 -27.77 13.95 12.49
CA LYS A 76 -28.08 15.20 13.22
C LYS A 76 -27.09 16.32 12.90
N ALA A 77 -26.71 16.43 11.62
CA ALA A 77 -25.87 17.51 11.14
C ALA A 77 -26.75 18.70 10.69
N ASN A 78 -26.40 19.92 11.10
CA ASN A 78 -27.18 21.11 10.77
C ASN A 78 -26.98 21.56 9.31
N THR A 79 -25.81 21.27 8.76
CA THR A 79 -25.46 21.66 7.39
C THR A 79 -24.77 20.53 6.64
N GLU A 80 -24.82 20.60 5.32
CA GLU A 80 -24.09 19.67 4.43
C GLU A 80 -22.58 19.72 4.66
N ALA A 81 -22.07 20.92 4.90
CA ALA A 81 -20.65 21.15 5.18
C ALA A 81 -20.24 20.51 6.53
N GLU A 82 -21.08 20.60 7.55
CA GLU A 82 -20.86 19.94 8.84
C GLU A 82 -20.78 18.42 8.68
N LEU A 83 -21.78 17.81 8.03
CA LEU A 83 -21.79 16.36 7.81
C LEU A 83 -20.51 15.89 7.08
N MET A 84 -20.17 16.55 5.99
CA MET A 84 -18.99 16.14 5.21
C MET A 84 -17.69 16.41 5.94
N ARG A 85 -17.62 17.42 6.77
CA ARG A 85 -16.46 17.72 7.62
C ARG A 85 -16.25 16.64 8.67
N ASP A 86 -17.31 16.22 9.35
CA ASP A 86 -17.27 15.12 10.32
C ASP A 86 -16.81 13.79 9.64
N ILE A 87 -17.30 13.53 8.43
CA ILE A 87 -16.87 12.38 7.63
C ILE A 87 -15.39 12.47 7.32
N PHE A 88 -14.91 13.60 6.82
CA PHE A 88 -13.50 13.81 6.51
C PHE A 88 -12.62 13.73 7.75
N PHE A 89 -13.06 14.33 8.85
CA PHE A 89 -12.35 14.26 10.12
C PHE A 89 -12.23 12.83 10.63
N THR A 90 -13.34 12.07 10.61
CA THR A 90 -13.33 10.66 10.99
C THR A 90 -12.37 9.84 10.10
N TYR A 91 -12.32 10.14 8.80
CA TYR A 91 -11.43 9.46 7.86
C TYR A 91 -9.95 9.76 8.12
N ILE A 92 -9.57 11.03 8.25
CA ILE A 92 -8.17 11.43 8.38
C ILE A 92 -7.51 10.96 9.68
N ASN A 93 -8.30 10.73 10.73
CA ASN A 93 -7.83 10.20 12.01
C ASN A 93 -7.45 8.71 11.97
N ASN A 94 -7.50 8.10 10.79
CA ASN A 94 -7.04 6.74 10.60
C ASN A 94 -5.62 6.69 10.01
N LEU A 95 -4.86 5.65 10.35
CA LEU A 95 -3.58 5.35 9.70
C LEU A 95 -3.79 5.12 8.19
N ARG A 96 -2.78 5.40 7.37
CA ARG A 96 -2.91 5.34 5.91
C ARG A 96 -3.43 4.00 5.40
N PHE A 97 -2.97 2.88 5.93
CA PHE A 97 -3.48 1.57 5.51
C PHE A 97 -4.97 1.37 5.82
N LYS A 98 -5.49 2.00 6.90
CA LYS A 98 -6.92 2.00 7.18
C LYS A 98 -7.69 2.93 6.25
N ARG A 99 -7.12 4.06 5.90
CA ARG A 99 -7.68 4.95 4.86
C ARG A 99 -7.72 4.28 3.50
N GLU A 100 -6.67 3.51 3.15
CA GLU A 100 -6.66 2.64 1.97
C GLU A 100 -7.82 1.62 2.00
N GLU A 101 -8.02 0.93 3.12
CA GLU A 101 -9.13 -0.03 3.29
C GLU A 101 -10.51 0.65 3.15
N ILE A 102 -10.68 1.87 3.63
CA ILE A 102 -11.92 2.63 3.49
C ILE A 102 -12.18 2.97 2.01
N ILE A 103 -11.18 3.50 1.32
CA ILE A 103 -11.30 3.90 -0.09
C ILE A 103 -11.55 2.70 -1.01
N PHE A 104 -10.85 1.59 -0.78
CA PHE A 104 -10.95 0.37 -1.58
C PHE A 104 -11.79 -0.73 -0.91
N ASN A 105 -12.74 -0.34 -0.05
CA ASN A 105 -13.51 -1.25 0.78
C ASN A 105 -14.14 -2.42 0.01
N ASN A 106 -14.67 -2.18 -1.19
CA ASN A 106 -15.25 -3.23 -2.02
C ASN A 106 -14.21 -4.28 -2.47
N THR A 107 -13.02 -3.83 -2.88
CA THR A 107 -11.91 -4.72 -3.25
C THR A 107 -11.46 -5.56 -2.05
N PHE A 108 -11.29 -4.92 -0.87
CA PHE A 108 -10.95 -5.64 0.37
C PHE A 108 -11.99 -6.68 0.75
N LYS A 109 -13.29 -6.34 0.66
CA LYS A 109 -14.39 -7.29 0.94
C LYS A 109 -14.32 -8.51 0.02
N GLN A 110 -14.21 -8.31 -1.28
CA GLN A 110 -14.14 -9.41 -2.25
C GLN A 110 -12.93 -10.31 -2.02
N ILE A 111 -11.75 -9.73 -1.71
CA ILE A 111 -10.55 -10.50 -1.39
C ILE A 111 -10.76 -11.33 -0.11
N ARG A 112 -11.29 -10.71 0.96
CA ARG A 112 -11.55 -11.43 2.24
C ARG A 112 -12.56 -12.55 2.07
N GLU A 113 -13.61 -12.34 1.29
CA GLU A 113 -14.59 -13.37 0.97
C GLU A 113 -13.97 -14.52 0.19
N ALA A 114 -13.10 -14.23 -0.79
CA ALA A 114 -12.41 -15.25 -1.55
C ALA A 114 -11.46 -16.07 -0.67
N ILE A 115 -10.69 -15.42 0.22
CA ILE A 115 -9.83 -16.09 1.20
C ILE A 115 -10.65 -16.97 2.15
N LYS A 116 -11.72 -16.42 2.74
CA LYS A 116 -12.60 -17.14 3.67
C LYS A 116 -13.22 -18.39 3.04
N ASN A 117 -13.60 -18.30 1.77
CA ASN A 117 -14.27 -19.37 1.04
C ASN A 117 -13.30 -20.26 0.24
N ASN A 118 -11.98 -20.06 0.38
CA ASN A 118 -10.94 -20.77 -0.36
C ASN A 118 -11.18 -20.76 -1.88
N LYS A 119 -11.50 -19.57 -2.45
CA LYS A 119 -11.80 -19.43 -3.88
C LYS A 119 -10.71 -18.62 -4.58
N LYS A 120 -10.39 -19.04 -5.83
CA LYS A 120 -9.54 -18.26 -6.72
C LYS A 120 -10.25 -16.97 -7.13
N ILE A 121 -9.47 -15.94 -7.37
CA ILE A 121 -9.94 -14.69 -7.95
C ILE A 121 -9.14 -14.33 -9.21
N GLY A 122 -9.81 -13.65 -10.13
CA GLY A 122 -9.14 -12.91 -11.18
C GLY A 122 -8.93 -11.48 -10.73
N ILE A 123 -7.79 -10.92 -11.05
CA ILE A 123 -7.47 -9.50 -10.84
C ILE A 123 -6.93 -8.87 -12.11
N LYS A 124 -7.22 -7.59 -12.32
CA LYS A 124 -6.52 -6.75 -13.28
C LYS A 124 -5.52 -5.88 -12.51
N TYR A 125 -4.24 -6.03 -12.81
CA TYR A 125 -3.15 -5.35 -12.12
C TYR A 125 -2.15 -4.80 -13.13
N HIS A 126 -1.96 -3.47 -13.18
CA HIS A 126 -1.18 -2.78 -14.21
C HIS A 126 -1.58 -3.25 -15.62
N SER A 127 -2.87 -3.13 -15.93
CA SER A 127 -3.48 -3.49 -17.21
C SER A 127 -3.37 -4.99 -17.61
N THR A 128 -2.81 -5.83 -16.75
CA THR A 128 -2.65 -7.27 -17.01
C THR A 128 -3.63 -8.08 -16.16
N ALA A 129 -4.41 -8.96 -16.81
CA ALA A 129 -5.26 -9.93 -16.13
C ALA A 129 -4.44 -11.09 -15.55
N ARG A 130 -4.76 -11.53 -14.35
CA ARG A 130 -4.10 -12.62 -13.63
C ARG A 130 -5.13 -13.45 -12.87
N ILE A 131 -4.92 -14.76 -12.83
CA ILE A 131 -5.62 -15.67 -11.93
C ILE A 131 -4.70 -15.92 -10.74
N ILE A 132 -5.24 -15.75 -9.53
CA ILE A 132 -4.48 -15.90 -8.30
C ILE A 132 -5.21 -16.73 -7.28
N ASN A 133 -4.46 -17.42 -6.44
CA ASN A 133 -4.90 -18.13 -5.25
C ASN A 133 -4.60 -17.22 -4.04
N PRO A 134 -5.57 -16.48 -3.50
CA PRO A 134 -5.35 -15.54 -2.40
C PRO A 134 -5.19 -16.29 -1.08
N TYR A 135 -4.19 -15.94 -0.27
CA TYR A 135 -3.95 -16.60 1.02
C TYR A 135 -4.22 -15.68 2.21
N PHE A 136 -3.68 -14.47 2.22
CA PHE A 136 -3.92 -13.50 3.29
C PHE A 136 -3.67 -12.06 2.83
N ILE A 137 -4.20 -11.13 3.61
CA ILE A 137 -3.89 -9.69 3.51
C ILE A 137 -2.98 -9.34 4.68
N GLU A 138 -1.89 -8.63 4.40
CA GLU A 138 -0.97 -8.16 5.43
C GLU A 138 -0.61 -6.69 5.20
N VAL A 139 -0.27 -6.00 6.29
CA VAL A 139 0.09 -4.58 6.27
C VAL A 139 1.60 -4.44 6.48
N SER A 140 2.26 -3.80 5.54
CA SER A 140 3.64 -3.36 5.76
C SER A 140 3.67 -2.17 6.70
N SER A 141 4.21 -2.35 7.91
CA SER A 141 4.38 -1.27 8.88
C SER A 141 5.33 -0.18 8.37
N LYS A 142 6.35 -0.54 7.58
CA LYS A 142 7.32 0.39 6.99
C LYS A 142 6.70 1.27 5.89
N GLU A 143 5.83 0.69 5.05
CA GLU A 143 5.18 1.42 3.94
C GLU A 143 3.80 1.97 4.32
N ASN A 144 3.23 1.51 5.45
CA ASN A 144 1.88 1.87 5.89
C ASN A 144 0.81 1.56 4.82
N ARG A 145 0.90 0.36 4.22
CA ARG A 145 0.15 -0.06 3.04
C ARG A 145 -0.23 -1.53 3.13
N ALA A 146 -1.40 -1.87 2.58
CA ALA A 146 -1.90 -3.24 2.55
C ALA A 146 -1.49 -4.01 1.29
N TYR A 147 -1.15 -5.27 1.48
CA TYR A 147 -0.75 -6.21 0.44
C TYR A 147 -1.58 -7.48 0.49
N LEU A 148 -1.96 -7.98 -0.67
CA LEU A 148 -2.48 -9.32 -0.85
C LEU A 148 -1.33 -10.25 -1.18
N PHE A 149 -1.08 -11.26 -0.32
CA PHE A 149 -0.17 -12.36 -0.60
C PHE A 149 -0.92 -13.52 -1.25
N CYS A 150 -0.39 -14.05 -2.33
CA CYS A 150 -1.05 -15.06 -3.16
C CYS A 150 -0.06 -15.87 -4.00
N TYR A 151 -0.52 -16.97 -4.59
CA TYR A 151 0.16 -17.63 -5.70
C TYR A 151 -0.47 -17.18 -7.03
N CYS A 152 0.35 -16.72 -7.96
CA CYS A 152 -0.08 -16.27 -9.29
C CYS A 152 0.11 -17.39 -10.31
N GLU A 153 -0.99 -17.87 -10.93
CA GLU A 153 -0.93 -18.97 -11.90
C GLU A 153 -0.14 -18.60 -13.16
N LYS A 154 -0.26 -17.37 -13.62
CA LYS A 154 0.47 -16.90 -14.82
C LYS A 154 1.99 -16.89 -14.63
N ASN A 155 2.45 -16.57 -13.43
CA ASN A 155 3.89 -16.48 -13.12
C ASN A 155 4.42 -17.76 -12.48
N GLU A 156 3.55 -18.71 -12.15
CA GLU A 156 3.86 -19.94 -11.41
C GLU A 156 4.67 -19.70 -10.13
N ASP A 157 4.36 -18.60 -9.41
CA ASP A 157 5.17 -18.13 -8.30
C ASP A 157 4.32 -17.39 -7.25
N PHE A 158 4.83 -17.34 -6.01
CA PHE A 158 4.28 -16.51 -4.96
C PHE A 158 4.49 -15.03 -5.27
N ARG A 159 3.44 -14.27 -5.09
CA ARG A 159 3.42 -12.84 -5.38
C ARG A 159 2.70 -12.07 -4.28
N LYS A 160 3.06 -10.80 -4.19
CA LYS A 160 2.32 -9.83 -3.41
C LYS A 160 1.81 -8.72 -4.32
N TYR A 161 0.58 -8.32 -4.11
CA TYR A 161 -0.05 -7.22 -4.85
C TYR A 161 -0.50 -6.14 -3.89
N ARG A 162 -0.21 -4.88 -4.21
CA ARG A 162 -0.79 -3.74 -3.50
C ARG A 162 -2.27 -3.68 -3.80
N ILE A 163 -3.10 -3.64 -2.77
CA ILE A 163 -4.56 -3.75 -2.96
C ILE A 163 -5.12 -2.52 -3.69
N SER A 164 -4.59 -1.33 -3.40
CA SER A 164 -4.96 -0.08 -4.09
C SER A 164 -4.59 -0.04 -5.57
N ASP A 165 -3.67 -0.89 -6.03
CA ASP A 165 -3.25 -0.94 -7.43
C ASP A 165 -4.05 -1.99 -8.23
N ILE A 166 -4.99 -2.72 -7.58
CA ILE A 166 -5.91 -3.65 -8.25
C ILE A 166 -7.02 -2.84 -8.94
N GLU A 167 -7.00 -2.82 -10.27
CA GLU A 167 -7.95 -2.06 -11.09
C GLU A 167 -9.34 -2.70 -11.12
N ASN A 168 -9.39 -4.02 -11.13
CA ASN A 168 -10.63 -4.80 -11.14
C ASN A 168 -10.43 -6.16 -10.47
N ILE A 169 -11.49 -6.72 -9.92
CA ILE A 169 -11.49 -8.02 -9.26
C ILE A 169 -12.78 -8.78 -9.64
N TRP A 170 -12.66 -10.08 -9.87
CA TRP A 170 -13.80 -10.96 -10.12
C TRP A 170 -13.58 -12.33 -9.48
N ASN A 171 -14.64 -12.88 -8.90
CA ASN A 171 -14.61 -14.16 -8.23
C ASN A 171 -14.73 -15.30 -9.26
N LEU A 172 -13.80 -16.24 -9.15
CA LEU A 172 -13.83 -17.50 -9.88
C LEU A 172 -14.40 -18.55 -8.93
N GLN A 173 -15.42 -19.30 -9.35
CA GLN A 173 -16.03 -20.34 -8.50
C GLN A 173 -15.13 -21.60 -8.36
N LYS A 174 -13.80 -21.43 -8.45
CA LYS A 174 -12.79 -22.49 -8.39
C LYS A 174 -12.06 -22.45 -7.06
N GLU A 175 -11.81 -23.65 -6.50
CA GLU A 175 -11.01 -23.81 -5.28
C GLU A 175 -9.57 -23.36 -5.48
N ILE A 176 -8.96 -22.80 -4.41
CA ILE A 176 -7.53 -22.49 -4.42
C ILE A 176 -6.70 -23.78 -4.34
N HIS A 177 -5.46 -23.68 -4.83
CA HIS A 177 -4.42 -24.66 -4.54
C HIS A 177 -3.46 -24.08 -3.52
N ILE A 178 -3.28 -24.79 -2.39
CA ILE A 178 -2.24 -24.46 -1.41
C ILE A 178 -0.95 -25.12 -1.92
N LYS A 179 -0.01 -24.28 -2.39
CA LYS A 179 1.24 -24.75 -3.01
C LYS A 179 2.28 -25.21 -1.99
N ASP A 180 2.46 -24.43 -0.94
CA ASP A 180 3.43 -24.69 0.12
C ASP A 180 2.88 -24.06 1.40
N LYS A 181 2.29 -24.86 2.27
CA LYS A 181 1.65 -24.38 3.50
C LYS A 181 2.67 -23.81 4.47
N ASP A 182 3.82 -24.47 4.60
CA ASP A 182 4.85 -24.06 5.57
C ASP A 182 5.46 -22.72 5.15
N TYR A 183 5.73 -22.54 3.86
CA TYR A 183 6.20 -21.27 3.31
C TYR A 183 5.17 -20.16 3.51
N ILE A 184 3.88 -20.42 3.22
CA ILE A 184 2.80 -19.43 3.41
C ILE A 184 2.73 -18.97 4.88
N GLU A 185 2.77 -19.90 5.84
CA GLU A 185 2.74 -19.57 7.26
C GLU A 185 4.01 -18.83 7.71
N ALA A 186 5.17 -19.22 7.20
CA ALA A 186 6.43 -18.53 7.47
C ALA A 186 6.42 -17.08 6.95
N ILE A 187 5.97 -16.87 5.71
CA ILE A 187 5.82 -15.52 5.14
C ILE A 187 4.80 -14.71 5.94
N LYS A 188 3.69 -15.28 6.37
CA LYS A 188 2.69 -14.58 7.18
C LYS A 188 3.26 -14.05 8.49
N LYS A 189 4.11 -14.86 9.17
CA LYS A 189 4.78 -14.45 10.42
C LYS A 189 5.87 -13.40 10.21
N ASN A 190 6.54 -13.41 9.04
CA ASN A 190 7.71 -12.59 8.73
C ASN A 190 7.47 -11.71 7.51
N PHE A 191 6.24 -11.21 7.35
CA PHE A 191 5.87 -10.50 6.14
C PHE A 191 6.67 -9.20 5.96
N ASP A 192 7.31 -9.10 4.82
CA ASP A 192 7.80 -7.84 4.28
C ASP A 192 7.40 -7.70 2.80
N PRO A 193 7.26 -6.45 2.28
CA PRO A 193 6.83 -6.22 0.91
C PRO A 193 7.79 -6.75 -0.17
N PHE A 194 8.96 -7.17 0.19
CA PHE A 194 9.97 -7.69 -0.74
C PHE A 194 10.10 -9.21 -0.71
N LEU A 195 9.38 -9.88 0.23
CA LEU A 195 9.42 -11.34 0.43
C LEU A 195 10.84 -11.84 0.70
N SER A 196 11.52 -11.17 1.64
CA SER A 196 12.93 -11.44 1.95
C SER A 196 13.16 -12.71 2.78
N TYR A 197 12.13 -13.20 3.48
CA TYR A 197 12.25 -14.34 4.36
C TYR A 197 12.92 -15.55 3.69
N GLY A 198 13.97 -16.07 4.35
CA GLY A 198 14.74 -17.22 3.85
C GLY A 198 15.70 -16.93 2.70
N ASN A 199 15.78 -15.67 2.23
CA ASN A 199 16.76 -15.25 1.23
C ASN A 199 17.90 -14.49 1.91
N PHE A 200 19.13 -14.80 1.54
CA PHE A 200 20.31 -14.20 2.16
C PHE A 200 21.20 -13.55 1.11
N ILE A 201 21.67 -12.35 1.44
CA ILE A 201 22.62 -11.58 0.64
C ILE A 201 23.86 -11.34 1.47
N LYS A 202 25.03 -11.63 0.92
CA LYS A 202 26.31 -11.34 1.56
C LYS A 202 27.00 -10.18 0.84
N VAL A 203 27.44 -9.21 1.60
CA VAL A 203 28.10 -8.01 1.09
C VAL A 203 29.36 -7.70 1.88
N ARG A 204 30.32 -7.03 1.23
CA ARG A 204 31.44 -6.35 1.89
C ARG A 204 31.15 -4.87 1.95
N MET A 205 31.44 -4.20 3.06
CA MET A 205 31.27 -2.75 3.23
C MET A 205 32.57 -2.07 3.62
N THR A 206 32.78 -0.87 3.10
CA THR A 206 33.77 0.06 3.62
C THR A 206 33.29 0.66 4.95
N GLU A 207 34.14 1.44 5.64
CA GLU A 207 33.70 2.18 6.84
C GLU A 207 32.62 3.22 6.51
N GLU A 208 32.69 3.86 5.34
CA GLU A 208 31.68 4.77 4.82
C GLU A 208 30.38 4.02 4.52
N GLY A 209 30.46 2.83 3.97
CA GLY A 209 29.30 1.95 3.73
C GLY A 209 28.59 1.55 5.03
N LYS A 210 29.34 1.25 6.10
CA LYS A 210 28.78 1.00 7.45
C LYS A 210 28.05 2.23 7.97
N ALA A 211 28.66 3.41 7.88
CA ALA A 211 28.07 4.67 8.32
C ALA A 211 26.80 5.01 7.52
N LEU A 212 26.74 4.70 6.22
CA LEU A 212 25.54 4.81 5.40
C LEU A 212 24.44 3.83 5.85
N TYR A 213 24.82 2.58 6.13
CA TYR A 213 23.88 1.57 6.61
C TYR A 213 23.19 2.02 7.91
N GLU A 214 23.89 2.63 8.84
CA GLU A 214 23.34 3.14 10.10
C GLU A 214 22.38 4.33 9.89
N ARG A 215 22.62 5.16 8.88
CA ARG A 215 21.81 6.35 8.58
C ARG A 215 20.58 6.05 7.76
N VAL A 216 20.68 5.12 6.77
CA VAL A 216 19.61 4.82 5.83
C VAL A 216 18.66 3.79 6.40
N ASN A 217 17.53 4.24 6.94
CA ASN A 217 16.54 3.38 7.58
C ASN A 217 15.46 2.86 6.60
N GLN A 218 15.18 3.59 5.52
CA GLN A 218 14.13 3.21 4.59
C GLN A 218 14.50 1.92 3.84
N ASN A 219 13.63 0.92 3.92
CA ASN A 219 13.83 -0.40 3.31
C ASN A 219 15.12 -1.12 3.79
N ARG A 220 15.64 -0.76 4.96
CA ARG A 220 16.82 -1.43 5.51
C ARG A 220 16.58 -2.92 5.66
N PRO A 221 17.42 -3.79 5.04
CA PRO A 221 17.35 -5.23 5.24
C PRO A 221 17.76 -5.62 6.66
N LYS A 222 17.30 -6.78 7.10
CA LYS A 222 17.63 -7.29 8.43
C LYS A 222 19.02 -7.89 8.43
N LEU A 223 19.92 -7.33 9.26
CA LEU A 223 21.23 -7.90 9.50
C LEU A 223 21.09 -9.22 10.27
N VAL A 224 21.74 -10.27 9.78
CA VAL A 224 21.76 -11.61 10.38
C VAL A 224 23.12 -11.94 10.97
N LYS A 225 24.19 -11.56 10.27
CA LYS A 225 25.57 -11.87 10.70
C LYS A 225 26.52 -10.76 10.24
N GLU A 226 27.53 -10.50 11.08
CA GLU A 226 28.66 -9.59 10.82
C GLU A 226 29.97 -10.31 11.10
N GLU A 227 30.91 -10.26 10.15
CA GLU A 227 32.23 -10.89 10.24
C GLU A 227 33.28 -9.94 9.63
N GLY A 228 33.81 -9.05 10.44
CA GLY A 228 34.75 -8.02 9.98
C GLY A 228 34.09 -7.01 9.03
N ASP A 229 34.49 -6.99 7.77
CA ASP A 229 33.91 -6.17 6.70
C ASP A 229 32.79 -6.86 5.92
N ILE A 230 32.48 -8.11 6.27
CA ILE A 230 31.47 -8.94 5.59
C ILE A 230 30.18 -8.99 6.42
N TYR A 231 29.07 -8.67 5.77
CA TYR A 231 27.74 -8.60 6.35
C TYR A 231 26.80 -9.54 5.61
N THR A 232 26.02 -10.33 6.37
CA THR A 232 24.95 -11.18 5.82
C THR A 232 23.59 -10.62 6.21
N PHE A 233 22.75 -10.35 5.21
CA PHE A 233 21.40 -9.82 5.41
C PHE A 233 20.35 -10.84 4.99
N GLU A 234 19.25 -10.94 5.76
CA GLU A 234 18.03 -11.56 5.28
C GLU A 234 17.32 -10.58 4.34
N CYS A 235 17.47 -10.83 3.03
CA CYS A 235 17.14 -9.85 2.01
C CYS A 235 16.89 -10.53 0.66
N SER A 236 15.78 -10.21 0.00
CA SER A 236 15.58 -10.63 -1.39
C SER A 236 16.45 -9.81 -2.33
N GLU A 237 16.84 -10.38 -3.48
CA GLU A 237 17.58 -9.64 -4.51
C GLU A 237 16.88 -8.33 -4.92
N LYS A 238 15.55 -8.34 -4.93
CA LYS A 238 14.77 -7.14 -5.26
C LYS A 238 14.95 -6.04 -4.22
N LEU A 239 14.94 -6.38 -2.94
CA LEU A 239 15.21 -5.44 -1.86
C LEU A 239 16.65 -4.95 -1.93
N ALA A 240 17.60 -5.86 -2.13
CA ALA A 240 19.02 -5.54 -2.26
C ALA A 240 19.28 -4.52 -3.37
N LYS A 241 18.68 -4.71 -4.55
CA LYS A 241 18.78 -3.75 -5.68
C LYS A 241 18.25 -2.36 -5.34
N VAL A 242 17.19 -2.28 -4.53
CA VAL A 242 16.63 -0.98 -4.11
C VAL A 242 17.47 -0.34 -3.00
N TYR A 243 17.95 -1.14 -2.04
CA TYR A 243 18.62 -0.62 -0.86
C TYR A 243 20.11 -0.33 -1.10
N PHE A 244 20.84 -1.28 -1.69
CA PHE A 244 22.29 -1.16 -1.83
C PHE A 244 22.76 -0.36 -3.04
N ALA A 245 21.90 -0.08 -4.03
CA ALA A 245 22.30 0.75 -5.18
C ALA A 245 22.76 2.16 -4.79
N GLN A 246 22.28 2.71 -3.67
CA GLN A 246 22.64 4.03 -3.17
C GLN A 246 24.00 4.08 -2.45
N PHE A 247 24.65 2.93 -2.26
CA PHE A 247 25.94 2.83 -1.59
C PHE A 247 27.12 2.95 -2.57
N TYR A 248 26.85 2.91 -3.87
CA TYR A 248 27.86 3.01 -4.95
C TYR A 248 29.02 2.04 -4.75
N ASP A 249 30.25 2.57 -4.58
CA ASP A 249 31.51 1.85 -4.39
C ASP A 249 31.80 1.50 -2.91
N ASP A 250 30.97 1.96 -1.99
CA ASP A 250 31.07 1.65 -0.56
C ASP A 250 30.51 0.26 -0.21
N ILE A 251 30.00 -0.48 -1.20
CA ILE A 251 29.52 -1.84 -1.05
C ILE A 251 29.93 -2.73 -2.21
N GLU A 252 30.31 -3.96 -1.89
CA GLU A 252 30.50 -5.04 -2.86
C GLU A 252 29.52 -6.17 -2.57
N ILE A 253 28.72 -6.55 -3.54
CA ILE A 253 27.88 -7.76 -3.46
C ILE A 253 28.77 -8.98 -3.62
N ILE A 254 28.79 -9.88 -2.64
CA ILE A 254 29.56 -11.13 -2.65
C ILE A 254 28.66 -12.28 -3.12
N GLU A 255 27.49 -12.45 -2.50
CA GLU A 255 26.52 -13.50 -2.78
C GLU A 255 25.10 -12.93 -2.80
N PRO A 256 24.21 -13.45 -3.64
CA PRO A 256 24.43 -14.48 -4.67
C PRO A 256 25.10 -13.89 -5.94
N GLU A 257 25.72 -14.76 -6.74
CA GLU A 257 26.40 -14.37 -7.98
C GLU A 257 25.47 -13.69 -8.99
N SER A 258 24.21 -14.13 -9.09
CA SER A 258 23.17 -13.49 -9.92
C SER A 258 22.98 -12.00 -9.61
N LEU A 259 22.98 -11.66 -8.33
CA LEU A 259 22.86 -10.28 -7.87
C LEU A 259 24.16 -9.50 -8.16
N ARG A 260 25.32 -10.10 -7.89
CA ARG A 260 26.63 -9.51 -8.17
C ARG A 260 26.76 -9.11 -9.66
N GLU A 261 26.49 -10.02 -10.57
CA GLU A 261 26.49 -9.73 -12.01
C GLU A 261 25.47 -8.66 -12.40
N SER A 262 24.29 -8.69 -11.79
CA SER A 262 23.28 -7.64 -12.03
C SER A 262 23.78 -6.24 -11.61
N PHE A 263 24.48 -6.11 -10.50
CA PHE A 263 25.08 -4.84 -10.07
C PHE A 263 26.18 -4.39 -11.02
N LYS A 264 27.09 -5.29 -11.37
CA LYS A 264 28.17 -5.04 -12.34
C LYS A 264 27.66 -4.53 -13.68
N GLU A 265 26.65 -5.17 -14.26
CA GLU A 265 26.02 -4.73 -15.50
C GLU A 265 25.33 -3.37 -15.36
N ASN A 266 24.65 -3.12 -14.23
CA ASN A 266 23.99 -1.84 -13.99
C ASN A 266 25.02 -0.70 -13.85
N PHE A 267 26.09 -0.89 -13.09
CA PHE A 267 27.15 0.11 -12.96
C PHE A 267 27.88 0.35 -14.27
N LYS A 268 28.13 -0.68 -15.08
CA LYS A 268 28.69 -0.52 -16.42
C LYS A 268 27.78 0.34 -17.31
N ARG A 269 26.46 0.07 -17.32
CA ARG A 269 25.50 0.89 -18.07
C ARG A 269 25.45 2.32 -17.55
N THR A 270 25.51 2.50 -16.24
CA THR A 270 25.55 3.83 -15.62
C THR A 270 26.80 4.58 -16.07
N TYR A 271 27.97 3.96 -16.03
CA TYR A 271 29.21 4.56 -16.52
C TYR A 271 29.12 5.03 -17.97
N GLU A 272 28.54 4.23 -18.87
CA GLU A 272 28.37 4.59 -20.27
C GLU A 272 27.41 5.79 -20.49
N ILE A 273 26.47 6.04 -19.57
CA ILE A 273 25.57 7.21 -19.62
C ILE A 273 26.33 8.50 -19.30
N TYR A 274 27.34 8.44 -18.42
CA TYR A 274 28.11 9.61 -17.98
C TYR A 274 29.42 9.82 -18.77
N LYS A 275 29.76 8.92 -19.70
CA LYS A 275 30.89 9.03 -20.61
C LYS A 275 30.54 9.92 -21.81
#